data_8aa3ff494b28b9056b77ecbd03553058
#
_entry.id   8aa3ff494b28b9056b77ecbd03553058
#
_cell.length_a   1.000
_cell.length_b   1.000
_cell.length_c   1.000
_cell.angle_alpha   90.00
_cell.angle_beta   90.00
_cell.angle_gamma   90.00
#
_symmetry.space_group_name_H-M   'P 1'
#
loop_
_entity.id
_entity.type
_entity.pdbx_description
1 polymer ?
#
loop_
_entity_poly.entity_id
_entity_poly.type
_entity_poly.pdbx_seq_one_letter_code
_entity_poly.pdbx_strand_id
1 'polypeptide(L)'
;MNTYLGLAIGLALLLGGGEALVRGSVAVAARLGVSPLVIGLTLVGFGTSTPELVTSLNAALSGAPGIAVGNVVGSNIANVLLILGLTSAISPIVSPASGFRRDATALVVSALAASVFILWGEIGRAAGTAML
;
A
#
# COMPACT_ATOMS: atom_id res chain seq x y z
N MET A 1 -26.58 -9.71 10.70
CA MET A 1 -26.36 -9.32 9.29
C MET A 1 -25.66 -10.48 8.63
N ASN A 2 -26.16 -10.96 7.50
CA ASN A 2 -25.57 -12.13 6.84
C ASN A 2 -24.13 -11.80 6.40
N THR A 3 -23.15 -12.64 6.74
CA THR A 3 -21.73 -12.42 6.44
C THR A 3 -21.48 -12.13 4.96
N TYR A 4 -22.18 -12.82 4.08
CA TYR A 4 -22.11 -12.60 2.62
C TYR A 4 -22.63 -11.23 2.20
N LEU A 5 -23.70 -10.72 2.83
CA LEU A 5 -24.22 -9.38 2.56
C LEU A 5 -23.22 -8.31 3.03
N GLY A 6 -22.61 -8.50 4.19
CA GLY A 6 -21.57 -7.61 4.70
C GLY A 6 -20.33 -7.57 3.78
N LEU A 7 -19.91 -8.73 3.28
CA LEU A 7 -18.82 -8.84 2.30
C LEU A 7 -19.15 -8.13 0.98
N ALA A 8 -20.35 -8.34 0.44
CA ALA A 8 -20.77 -7.70 -0.81
C ALA A 8 -20.85 -6.18 -0.69
N ILE A 9 -21.43 -5.68 0.41
CA ILE A 9 -21.50 -4.23 0.69
C ILE A 9 -20.08 -3.66 0.88
N GLY A 10 -19.23 -4.34 1.66
CA GLY A 10 -17.84 -3.92 1.87
C GLY A 10 -17.06 -3.83 0.57
N LEU A 11 -17.19 -4.82 -0.30
CA LEU A 11 -16.55 -4.83 -1.62
C LEU A 11 -17.08 -3.70 -2.51
N ALA A 12 -18.39 -3.48 -2.55
CA ALA A 12 -18.99 -2.39 -3.33
C ALA A 12 -18.52 -1.01 -2.84
N LEU A 13 -18.45 -0.80 -1.52
CA LEU A 13 -17.92 0.42 -0.92
C LEU A 13 -16.42 0.60 -1.21
N LEU A 14 -15.63 -0.46 -1.18
CA LEU A 14 -14.21 -0.42 -1.49
C LEU A 14 -13.98 -0.02 -2.96
N LEU A 15 -14.68 -0.65 -3.89
CA LEU A 15 -14.58 -0.35 -5.31
C LEU A 15 -15.06 1.07 -5.63
N GLY A 16 -16.23 1.47 -5.12
CA GLY A 16 -16.78 2.82 -5.33
C GLY A 16 -15.94 3.90 -4.65
N GLY A 17 -15.44 3.65 -3.45
CA GLY A 17 -14.56 4.56 -2.72
C GLY A 17 -13.20 4.72 -3.40
N GLY A 18 -12.62 3.63 -3.88
CA GLY A 18 -11.36 3.64 -4.64
C GLY A 18 -11.49 4.45 -5.93
N GLU A 19 -12.55 4.23 -6.70
CA GLU A 19 -12.83 5.00 -7.91
C GLU A 19 -13.01 6.50 -7.62
N ALA A 20 -13.79 6.83 -6.59
CA ALA A 20 -14.00 8.22 -6.17
C ALA A 20 -12.69 8.88 -5.71
N LEU A 21 -11.84 8.17 -4.99
CA LEU A 21 -10.53 8.63 -4.56
C LEU A 21 -9.63 8.95 -5.76
N VAL A 22 -9.52 8.04 -6.71
CA VAL A 22 -8.69 8.23 -7.91
C VAL A 22 -9.18 9.43 -8.74
N ARG A 23 -10.47 9.48 -9.07
CA ARG A 23 -11.04 10.59 -9.84
C ARG A 23 -10.92 11.94 -9.12
N GLY A 24 -11.19 11.96 -7.83
CA GLY A 24 -11.05 13.15 -6.99
C GLY A 24 -9.61 13.64 -6.95
N SER A 25 -8.66 12.75 -6.78
CA SER A 25 -7.23 13.06 -6.74
C SER A 25 -6.73 13.64 -8.06
N VAL A 26 -7.14 13.08 -9.19
CA VAL A 26 -6.80 13.60 -10.52
C VAL A 26 -7.40 15.01 -10.72
N ALA A 27 -8.64 15.23 -10.29
CA ALA A 27 -9.27 16.55 -10.39
C ALA A 27 -8.57 17.60 -9.51
N VAL A 28 -8.13 17.23 -8.31
CA VAL A 28 -7.35 18.09 -7.42
C VAL A 28 -5.98 18.40 -8.03
N ALA A 29 -5.28 17.39 -8.56
CA ALA A 29 -4.01 17.57 -9.26
C ALA A 29 -4.11 18.60 -10.38
N ALA A 30 -5.13 18.47 -11.23
CA ALA A 30 -5.37 19.38 -12.34
C ALA A 30 -5.62 20.82 -11.89
N ARG A 31 -6.35 21.02 -10.77
CA ARG A 31 -6.64 22.35 -10.21
C ARG A 31 -5.42 23.02 -9.56
N LEU A 32 -4.57 22.23 -8.92
CA LEU A 32 -3.39 22.73 -8.22
C LEU A 32 -2.14 22.82 -9.09
N GLY A 33 -2.21 22.39 -10.36
CA GLY A 33 -1.05 22.35 -11.24
C GLY A 33 0.02 21.35 -10.81
N VAL A 34 -0.35 20.38 -9.94
CA VAL A 34 0.54 19.32 -9.46
C VAL A 34 0.47 18.14 -10.42
N SER A 35 1.62 17.49 -10.66
CA SER A 35 1.63 16.35 -11.57
C SER A 35 0.75 15.21 -11.02
N PRO A 36 -0.02 14.52 -11.89
CA PRO A 36 -0.83 13.36 -11.50
C PRO A 36 -0.02 12.26 -10.79
N LEU A 37 1.26 12.12 -11.14
CA LEU A 37 2.17 11.18 -10.52
C LEU A 37 2.38 11.49 -9.02
N VAL A 38 2.61 12.77 -8.68
CA VAL A 38 2.82 13.17 -7.27
C VAL A 38 1.54 12.93 -6.46
N ILE A 39 0.37 13.29 -7.00
CA ILE A 39 -0.91 13.03 -6.31
C ILE A 39 -1.18 11.52 -6.20
N GLY A 40 -0.87 10.74 -7.23
CA GLY A 40 -0.98 9.28 -7.18
C GLY A 40 -0.12 8.66 -6.10
N LEU A 41 1.14 9.06 -6.01
CA LEU A 41 2.08 8.54 -5.00
C LEU A 41 1.72 8.98 -3.56
N THR A 42 1.18 10.18 -3.40
CA THR A 42 0.87 10.71 -2.05
C THR A 42 -0.58 10.42 -1.66
N LEU A 43 -1.54 11.13 -2.22
CA LEU A 43 -2.93 11.07 -1.77
C LEU A 43 -3.58 9.70 -2.05
N VAL A 44 -3.40 9.16 -3.25
CA VAL A 44 -3.98 7.86 -3.62
C VAL A 44 -3.24 6.75 -2.90
N GLY A 45 -1.89 6.76 -2.89
CA GLY A 45 -1.07 5.77 -2.21
C GLY A 45 -1.40 5.70 -0.71
N PHE A 46 -1.45 6.84 -0.02
CA PHE A 46 -1.84 6.90 1.38
C PHE A 46 -3.28 6.43 1.61
N GLY A 47 -4.22 6.89 0.78
CA GLY A 47 -5.63 6.52 0.90
C GLY A 47 -5.88 5.02 0.72
N THR A 48 -5.23 4.41 -0.26
CA THR A 48 -5.35 2.96 -0.52
C THR A 48 -4.64 2.10 0.52
N SER A 49 -3.60 2.61 1.18
CA SER A 49 -2.89 1.90 2.25
C SER A 49 -3.49 2.13 3.66
N THR A 50 -4.50 2.97 3.78
CA THR A 50 -5.16 3.23 5.07
C THR A 50 -5.80 1.99 5.69
N PRO A 51 -6.51 1.10 4.95
CA PRO A 51 -7.05 -0.14 5.50
C PRO A 51 -5.96 -1.05 6.09
N GLU A 52 -4.83 -1.18 5.42
CA GLU A 52 -3.69 -1.97 5.88
C GLU A 52 -3.10 -1.38 7.15
N LEU A 53 -2.96 -0.05 7.22
CA LEU A 53 -2.48 0.65 8.40
C LEU A 53 -3.39 0.41 9.60
N VAL A 54 -4.71 0.59 9.43
CA VAL A 54 -5.70 0.38 10.51
C VAL A 54 -5.70 -1.08 10.98
N THR A 55 -5.67 -2.03 10.05
CA THR A 55 -5.65 -3.46 10.37
C THR A 55 -4.38 -3.83 11.13
N SER A 56 -3.20 -3.39 10.67
CA SER A 56 -1.92 -3.67 11.30
C SER A 56 -1.82 -3.03 12.68
N LEU A 57 -2.30 -1.79 12.84
CA LEU A 57 -2.31 -1.09 14.12
C LEU A 57 -3.22 -1.81 15.13
N ASN A 58 -4.43 -2.17 14.73
CA ASN A 58 -5.35 -2.91 15.58
C ASN A 58 -4.78 -4.27 15.99
N ALA A 59 -4.17 -5.00 15.08
CA ALA A 59 -3.52 -6.28 15.36
C ALA A 59 -2.37 -6.11 16.36
N ALA A 60 -1.52 -5.13 16.18
CA ALA A 60 -0.41 -4.83 17.08
C ALA A 60 -0.90 -4.45 18.49
N LEU A 61 -1.93 -3.59 18.59
CA LEU A 61 -2.53 -3.18 19.87
C LEU A 61 -3.28 -4.31 20.57
N SER A 62 -3.79 -5.28 19.81
CA SER A 62 -4.47 -6.48 20.34
C SER A 62 -3.50 -7.62 20.72
N GLY A 63 -2.19 -7.38 20.69
CA GLY A 63 -1.20 -8.40 21.03
C GLY A 63 -1.02 -9.50 19.96
N ALA A 64 -1.39 -9.23 18.71
CA ALA A 64 -1.26 -10.12 17.57
C ALA A 64 -0.24 -9.60 16.53
N PRO A 65 1.05 -9.38 16.89
CA PRO A 65 2.03 -8.76 16.02
C PRO A 65 2.28 -9.55 14.71
N GLY A 66 2.14 -10.87 14.75
CA GLY A 66 2.26 -11.72 13.55
C GLY A 66 1.23 -11.39 12.48
N ILE A 67 0.00 -10.99 12.87
CA ILE A 67 -1.03 -10.53 11.93
C ILE A 67 -0.62 -9.18 11.33
N ALA A 68 -0.08 -8.26 12.14
CA ALA A 68 0.39 -6.96 11.66
C ALA A 68 1.50 -7.11 10.61
N VAL A 69 2.54 -7.90 10.92
CA VAL A 69 3.65 -8.19 10.00
C VAL A 69 3.15 -8.90 8.74
N GLY A 70 2.31 -9.93 8.90
CA GLY A 70 1.74 -10.68 7.79
C GLY A 70 0.89 -9.80 6.86
N ASN A 71 0.13 -8.87 7.40
CA ASN A 71 -0.66 -7.91 6.61
C ASN A 71 0.24 -6.97 5.78
N VAL A 72 1.28 -6.40 6.40
CA VAL A 72 2.20 -5.49 5.70
C VAL A 72 3.00 -6.22 4.61
N VAL A 73 3.59 -7.36 4.93
CA VAL A 73 4.37 -8.15 3.96
C VAL A 73 3.47 -8.72 2.87
N GLY A 74 2.30 -9.26 3.25
CA GLY A 74 1.35 -9.87 2.32
C GLY A 74 0.77 -8.87 1.34
N SER A 75 0.41 -7.66 1.77
CA SER A 75 -0.09 -6.60 0.88
C SER A 75 0.98 -6.15 -0.12
N ASN A 76 2.24 -6.01 0.29
CA ASN A 76 3.33 -5.70 -0.64
C ASN A 76 3.54 -6.81 -1.69
N ILE A 77 3.51 -8.07 -1.28
CA ILE A 77 3.60 -9.21 -2.20
C ILE A 77 2.42 -9.18 -3.18
N ALA A 78 1.19 -8.97 -2.70
CA ALA A 78 0.01 -8.89 -3.54
C ALA A 78 0.08 -7.71 -4.53
N ASN A 79 0.54 -6.54 -4.08
CA ASN A 79 0.70 -5.37 -4.94
C ASN A 79 1.71 -5.62 -6.08
N VAL A 80 2.83 -6.29 -5.80
CA VAL A 80 3.86 -6.56 -6.82
C VAL A 80 3.48 -7.75 -7.71
N LEU A 81 3.09 -8.88 -7.13
CA LEU A 81 2.88 -10.10 -7.92
C LEU A 81 1.49 -10.17 -8.54
N LEU A 82 0.45 -9.79 -7.78
CA LEU A 82 -0.92 -9.89 -8.28
C LEU A 82 -1.32 -8.64 -9.06
N ILE A 83 -1.24 -7.45 -8.44
CA ILE A 83 -1.76 -6.24 -9.07
C ILE A 83 -0.87 -5.80 -10.23
N LEU A 84 0.42 -5.62 -10.01
CA LEU A 84 1.34 -5.20 -11.07
C LEU A 84 1.46 -6.30 -12.14
N GLY A 85 1.56 -7.58 -11.74
CA GLY A 85 1.63 -8.71 -12.66
C GLY A 85 0.39 -8.82 -13.55
N LEU A 86 -0.81 -8.76 -12.95
CA LEU A 86 -2.06 -8.82 -13.71
C LEU A 86 -2.25 -7.60 -14.61
N THR A 87 -1.94 -6.40 -14.11
CA THR A 87 -2.05 -5.15 -14.89
C THR A 87 -1.12 -5.19 -16.10
N SER A 88 0.12 -5.63 -15.93
CA SER A 88 1.08 -5.74 -17.04
C SER A 88 0.72 -6.83 -18.06
N ALA A 89 0.02 -7.88 -17.62
CA ALA A 89 -0.49 -8.91 -18.52
C ALA A 89 -1.66 -8.40 -19.39
N ILE A 90 -2.47 -7.49 -18.85
CA ILE A 90 -3.60 -6.88 -19.59
C ILE A 90 -3.11 -5.74 -20.49
N SER A 91 -2.23 -4.90 -19.98
CA SER A 91 -1.69 -3.74 -20.70
C SER A 91 -0.22 -3.52 -20.35
N PRO A 92 0.68 -3.48 -21.36
CA PRO A 92 2.10 -3.26 -21.11
C PRO A 92 2.34 -1.92 -20.39
N ILE A 93 3.12 -1.97 -19.31
CA ILE A 93 3.49 -0.79 -18.53
C ILE A 93 4.87 -0.33 -18.98
N VAL A 94 4.94 0.89 -19.52
CA VAL A 94 6.21 1.51 -19.91
C VAL A 94 6.60 2.53 -18.85
N SER A 95 7.76 2.34 -18.24
CA SER A 95 8.31 3.27 -17.24
C SER A 95 9.67 3.79 -17.67
N PRO A 96 9.97 5.11 -17.50
CA PRO A 96 11.30 5.65 -17.76
C PRO A 96 12.34 5.01 -16.84
N ALA A 97 13.45 4.52 -17.41
CA ALA A 97 14.48 3.78 -16.68
C ALA A 97 15.10 4.57 -15.52
N SER A 98 15.19 5.89 -15.63
CA SER A 98 15.77 6.75 -14.60
C SER A 98 14.93 6.82 -13.33
N GLY A 99 13.62 6.96 -13.45
CA GLY A 99 12.67 6.91 -12.32
C GLY A 99 12.62 5.53 -11.69
N PHE A 100 12.50 4.51 -12.52
CA PHE A 100 12.42 3.12 -12.07
C PHE A 100 13.61 2.68 -11.21
N ARG A 101 14.84 3.04 -11.58
CA ARG A 101 16.03 2.66 -10.80
C ARG A 101 16.03 3.27 -9.39
N ARG A 102 15.65 4.53 -9.26
CA ARG A 102 15.58 5.19 -7.94
C ARG A 102 14.53 4.53 -7.06
N ASP A 103 13.34 4.33 -7.58
CA ASP A 103 12.20 3.80 -6.84
C ASP A 103 12.41 2.31 -6.51
N ALA A 104 12.97 1.52 -7.43
CA ALA A 104 13.35 0.13 -7.19
C ALA A 104 14.45 0.02 -6.11
N THR A 105 15.43 0.93 -6.11
CA THR A 105 16.47 0.94 -5.06
C THR A 105 15.85 1.22 -3.69
N ALA A 106 14.98 2.22 -3.58
CA ALA A 106 14.29 2.54 -2.33
C ALA A 106 13.44 1.35 -1.83
N LEU A 107 12.72 0.69 -2.73
CA LEU A 107 11.93 -0.51 -2.42
C LEU A 107 12.80 -1.66 -1.89
N VAL A 108 13.91 -1.96 -2.57
CA VAL A 108 14.83 -3.03 -2.16
C VAL A 108 15.48 -2.71 -0.82
N VAL A 109 15.94 -1.48 -0.61
CA VAL A 109 16.55 -1.07 0.65
C VAL A 109 15.55 -1.16 1.81
N SER A 110 14.33 -0.67 1.63
CA SER A 110 13.29 -0.76 2.67
C SER A 110 12.88 -2.20 2.96
N ALA A 111 12.78 -3.05 1.94
CA ALA A 111 12.47 -4.47 2.11
C ALA A 111 13.58 -5.22 2.84
N LEU A 112 14.85 -4.94 2.53
CA LEU A 112 15.99 -5.51 3.24
C LEU A 112 16.05 -5.04 4.69
N ALA A 113 15.83 -3.75 4.95
CA ALA A 113 15.78 -3.23 6.32
C ALA A 113 14.67 -3.89 7.14
N ALA A 114 13.46 -3.98 6.58
CA ALA A 114 12.34 -4.66 7.22
C ALA A 114 12.66 -6.15 7.50
N SER A 115 13.28 -6.85 6.54
CA SER A 115 13.67 -8.25 6.69
C SER A 115 14.67 -8.45 7.83
N VAL A 116 15.65 -7.55 7.97
CA VAL A 116 16.63 -7.59 9.07
C VAL A 116 15.93 -7.45 10.43
N PHE A 117 15.02 -6.49 10.57
CA PHE A 117 14.26 -6.32 11.82
C PHE A 117 13.36 -7.52 12.14
N ILE A 118 12.73 -8.12 11.14
CA ILE A 118 11.89 -9.33 11.31
C ILE A 118 12.75 -10.51 11.77
N LEU A 119 13.95 -10.68 11.19
CA LEU A 119 14.86 -11.78 11.56
C LEU A 119 15.46 -11.61 12.95
N TRP A 120 15.61 -10.38 13.45
CA TRP A 120 16.01 -10.13 14.84
C TRP A 120 14.92 -10.45 15.86
N GLY A 121 13.68 -10.71 15.40
CA GLY A 121 12.58 -11.20 16.25
C GLY A 121 11.86 -10.13 17.06
N GLU A 122 12.38 -8.90 17.13
CA GLU A 122 11.74 -7.80 17.86
C GLU A 122 11.79 -6.49 17.05
N ILE A 123 10.61 -6.02 16.66
CA ILE A 123 10.45 -4.66 16.12
C ILE A 123 10.01 -3.76 17.29
N GLY A 124 10.96 -3.29 18.08
CA GLY A 124 10.71 -2.38 19.17
C GLY A 124 10.34 -0.96 18.68
N ARG A 125 9.87 -0.11 19.62
CA ARG A 125 9.48 1.27 19.32
C ARG A 125 10.60 2.09 18.66
N ALA A 126 11.87 1.87 19.09
CA ALA A 126 13.01 2.56 18.50
C ALA A 126 13.25 2.17 17.03
N ALA A 127 13.11 0.87 16.70
CA ALA A 127 13.19 0.43 15.31
C ALA A 127 12.04 0.99 14.48
N GLY A 128 10.81 1.00 15.01
CA GLY A 128 9.65 1.59 14.34
C GLY A 128 9.82 3.07 14.04
N THR A 129 10.36 3.86 14.98
CA THR A 129 10.62 5.29 14.76
C THR A 129 11.76 5.55 13.77
N ALA A 130 12.74 4.66 13.67
CA ALA A 130 13.83 4.77 12.70
C ALA A 130 13.40 4.45 11.25
N MET A 131 12.24 3.79 11.07
CA MET A 131 11.69 3.44 9.76
C MET A 131 10.70 4.48 9.22
N LEU A 132 10.32 5.49 10.01
CA LEU A 132 9.49 6.62 9.58
C LEU A 132 10.31 7.72 8.94
#